data_6cb9bcc5d9a548b84f7d55912d3dab51
#
_entry.id   6cb9bcc5d9a548b84f7d55912d3dab51
#
_cell.length_a   1.000
_cell.length_b   1.000
_cell.length_c   1.000
_cell.angle_alpha   90.00
_cell.angle_beta   90.00
_cell.angle_gamma   90.00
#
_symmetry.space_group_name_H-M   'P 1'
#
loop_
_entity.id
_entity.type
_entity.pdbx_description
1 polymer ?
#
loop_
_entity_poly.entity_id
_entity_poly.type
_entity_poly.pdbx_seq_one_letter_code
_entity_poly.pdbx_strand_id
1 'polypeptide(L)' 'AIFHVGDAVRHRVFGNGTVLELTGAGETQRLRIRFANGSERTFSANAAPIVKLEK' A
#
# COMPACT_ATOMS: atom_id res chain seq x y z
N ALA A 1 -5.07 9.64 -3.59
CA ALA A 1 -5.78 8.37 -3.49
C ALA A 1 -5.98 7.99 -2.02
N ILE A 2 -7.13 7.39 -1.72
CA ILE A 2 -7.46 6.95 -0.37
C ILE A 2 -7.33 5.43 -0.30
N PHE A 3 -6.57 4.96 0.67
CA PHE A 3 -6.37 3.53 0.89
C PHE A 3 -7.07 3.08 2.15
N HIS A 4 -7.47 1.82 2.17
CA HIS A 4 -8.10 1.19 3.33
C HIS A 4 -7.43 -0.15 3.61
N VAL A 5 -7.47 -0.58 4.85
CA VAL A 5 -6.99 -1.92 5.22
C VAL A 5 -7.76 -2.97 4.42
N GLY A 6 -7.03 -3.91 3.82
CA GLY A 6 -7.64 -4.93 2.99
C GLY A 6 -7.67 -4.60 1.50
N ASP A 7 -7.32 -3.37 1.12
CA ASP A 7 -7.30 -2.98 -0.29
C ASP A 7 -6.22 -3.75 -1.04
N ALA A 8 -6.54 -4.15 -2.26
CA ALA A 8 -5.55 -4.70 -3.17
C ALA A 8 -4.84 -3.54 -3.86
N VAL A 9 -3.52 -3.60 -3.89
CA VAL A 9 -2.70 -2.56 -4.50
C VAL A 9 -1.59 -3.17 -5.34
N ARG A 10 -0.99 -2.36 -6.18
CA ARG A 10 0.12 -2.79 -7.02
C ARG A 10 1.27 -1.81 -6.87
N HIS A 11 2.42 -2.33 -6.55
CA HIS A 11 3.65 -1.55 -6.51
C HIS A 11 4.42 -1.76 -7.81
N ARG A 12 5.05 -0.69 -8.29
CA ARG A 12 5.77 -0.72 -9.55
C ARG A 12 6.87 -1.78 -9.61
N VAL A 13 7.55 -1.97 -8.49
CA VAL A 13 8.70 -2.89 -8.41
C VAL A 13 8.31 -4.22 -7.78
N PHE A 14 7.55 -4.17 -6.68
CA PHE A 14 7.25 -5.37 -5.90
C PHE A 14 6.01 -6.13 -6.36
N GLY A 15 5.23 -5.54 -7.24
CA GLY A 15 4.03 -6.20 -7.76
C GLY A 15 2.82 -6.03 -6.87
N ASN A 16 1.91 -6.99 -6.95
CA ASN A 16 0.63 -6.93 -6.24
C ASN A 16 0.79 -7.19 -4.75
N GLY A 17 -0.02 -6.51 -3.95
CA GLY A 17 -0.03 -6.68 -2.52
C GLY A 17 -1.36 -6.27 -1.91
N THR A 18 -1.45 -6.42 -0.59
CA THR A 18 -2.65 -6.08 0.17
C THR A 18 -2.25 -5.16 1.31
N VAL A 19 -3.04 -4.12 1.53
CA VAL A 19 -2.81 -3.19 2.63
C VAL A 19 -3.18 -3.88 3.94
N LEU A 20 -2.20 -3.99 4.84
CA LEU A 20 -2.39 -4.62 6.14
C LEU A 20 -2.72 -3.60 7.22
N GLU A 21 -2.12 -2.42 7.14
CA GLU A 21 -2.25 -1.41 8.18
C GLU A 21 -2.07 -0.03 7.60
N LEU A 22 -2.79 0.92 8.17
CA LEU A 22 -2.66 2.33 7.86
C LEU A 22 -2.27 3.06 9.13
N THR A 23 -1.26 3.94 9.04
CA THR A 23 -0.84 4.78 10.16
C THR A 23 -0.69 6.21 9.69
N GLY A 24 -0.81 7.17 10.62
CA GLY A 24 -0.72 8.58 10.30
C GLY A 24 -1.93 9.09 9.55
N ALA A 25 -1.85 10.32 9.08
CA ALA A 25 -2.93 10.96 8.35
C ALA A 25 -2.38 12.00 7.38
N GLY A 26 -3.13 12.26 6.32
CA GLY A 26 -2.74 13.26 5.33
C GLY A 26 -1.38 12.98 4.72
N GLU A 27 -0.48 13.94 4.82
CA GLU A 27 0.85 13.85 4.23
C GLU A 27 1.76 12.88 4.95
N THR A 28 1.43 12.51 6.19
CA THR A 28 2.24 11.59 6.97
C THR A 28 1.69 10.17 6.97
N GLN A 29 0.65 9.93 6.19
CA GLN A 29 0.05 8.59 6.12
C GLN A 29 1.03 7.58 5.55
N ARG A 30 1.07 6.41 6.19
CA ARG A 30 1.91 5.30 5.76
C ARG A 30 1.07 4.03 5.62
N LEU A 31 1.46 3.21 4.65
CA LEU A 31 0.80 1.95 4.34
C LEU A 31 1.76 0.82 4.60
N ARG A 32 1.29 -0.18 5.35
CA ARG A 32 2.02 -1.43 5.45
C ARG A 32 1.37 -2.41 4.49
N ILE A 33 2.15 -2.93 3.57
CA ILE A 33 1.64 -3.78 2.49
C ILE A 33 2.35 -5.12 2.51
N ARG A 34 1.55 -6.18 2.38
CA ARG A 34 2.06 -7.53 2.20
C ARG A 34 1.97 -7.89 0.73
N PHE A 35 3.10 -8.20 0.13
CA PHE A 35 3.15 -8.56 -1.27
C PHE A 35 2.96 -10.06 -1.49
N ALA A 36 2.67 -10.43 -2.75
CA ALA A 36 2.39 -11.81 -3.11
C ALA A 36 3.51 -12.78 -2.77
N ASN A 37 4.75 -12.30 -2.72
CA ASN A 37 5.90 -13.11 -2.35
C ASN A 37 6.09 -13.28 -0.84
N GLY A 38 5.16 -12.75 -0.04
CA GLY A 38 5.22 -12.82 1.42
C GLY A 38 5.98 -11.68 2.09
N SER A 39 6.58 -10.79 1.33
CA SER A 39 7.30 -9.64 1.89
C SER A 39 6.33 -8.59 2.41
N GLU A 40 6.65 -8.00 3.54
CA GLU A 40 5.88 -6.88 4.08
C GLU A 40 6.77 -5.64 4.09
N ARG A 41 6.23 -4.54 3.59
CA ARG A 41 6.95 -3.28 3.53
C ARG A 41 6.04 -2.13 3.85
N THR A 42 6.63 -1.05 4.39
CA THR A 42 5.90 0.17 4.73
C THR A 42 6.28 1.27 3.75
N PHE A 43 5.27 1.96 3.23
CA PHE A 43 5.45 3.04 2.27
C PHE A 43 4.71 4.29 2.72
N SER A 44 5.21 5.44 2.27
CA SER A 44 4.47 6.69 2.40
C SER A 44 3.34 6.71 1.36
N ALA A 45 2.13 7.00 1.78
CA ALA A 45 0.98 7.02 0.88
C ALA A 45 1.12 8.06 -0.24
N ASN A 46 1.85 9.14 0.02
CA ASN A 46 2.01 10.21 -0.98
C ASN A 46 3.19 10.03 -1.90
N ALA A 47 4.19 9.25 -1.51
CA ALA A 47 5.45 9.18 -2.24
C ALA A 47 5.68 7.86 -2.98
N ALA A 48 5.01 6.81 -2.58
CA ALA A 48 5.25 5.49 -3.15
C ALA A 48 4.52 5.31 -4.49
N PRO A 49 5.10 4.61 -5.44
CA PRO A 49 4.47 4.34 -6.73
C PRO A 49 3.46 3.18 -6.60
N ILE A 50 2.42 3.41 -5.82
CA ILE A 50 1.42 2.40 -5.52
C ILE A 50 0.11 2.78 -6.17
N VAL A 51 -0.50 1.84 -6.87
CA VAL A 51 -1.79 2.01 -7.52
C VAL A 51 -2.80 1.11 -6.83
N LYS A 52 -3.96 1.67 -6.50
CA LYS A 52 -5.05 0.90 -5.94
C LYS A 52 -5.70 0.08 -7.06
N LEU A 53 -5.81 -1.21 -6.83
CA LEU A 53 -6.46 -2.10 -7.79
C LEU A 53 -7.96 -2.11 -7.50
N GLU A 54 -8.75 -1.76 -8.49
CA GLU A 54 -10.20 -1.78 -8.39
C GLU A 54 -10.76 -2.86 -9.30
N LYS A 55 -11.81 -3.46 -8.83
CA LYS A 55 -12.52 -4.46 -9.60
C LYS A 55 -13.52 -3.81 -10.55
#